data_b0f9fcd7da9c86a3115ac733968ad537
#
_entry.id   b0f9fcd7da9c86a3115ac733968ad537
#
_cell.length_a   1.000
_cell.length_b   1.000
_cell.length_c   1.000
_cell.angle_alpha   90.00
_cell.angle_beta   90.00
_cell.angle_gamma   90.00
#
_symmetry.space_group_name_H-M   'P 1'
#
loop_
_entity.id
_entity.type
_entity.pdbx_description
1 polymer ?
#
loop_
_entity_poly.entity_id
_entity_poly.type
_entity_poly.pdbx_seq_one_letter_code
_entity_poly.pdbx_strand_id
1 'polypeptide(L)'
;RELEKYLSLPITFDQTLPLFEHNPKNSEVDSLLKEATDGIRIFHTPDKKYKIYSFEDRFGSSGRFFSVYLQYVKNGGVKWNQIADWSHGIYSHAEIDKIYTFSHNEQTYYVLISYWYNQAYFEIVAIQNGDFIPHSEFYPKQFQDNIKDGCVEFYGGPDSYVDLEFDSQALTINY
;
A
#
# COMPACT_ATOMS: atom_id res chain seq x y z
N ARG A 1 4.47 -15.55 -11.65
CA ARG A 1 5.43 -16.62 -11.24
C ARG A 1 6.77 -16.04 -10.76
N GLU A 2 7.41 -15.09 -11.48
CA GLU A 2 8.71 -14.55 -11.05
C GLU A 2 8.56 -13.64 -9.82
N LEU A 3 7.54 -12.79 -9.80
CA LEU A 3 7.20 -11.98 -8.65
C LEU A 3 6.95 -12.81 -7.38
N GLU A 4 6.22 -13.91 -7.50
CA GLU A 4 5.96 -14.82 -6.38
C GLU A 4 7.25 -15.43 -5.82
N LYS A 5 8.18 -15.80 -6.71
CA LYS A 5 9.51 -16.26 -6.30
C LYS A 5 10.24 -15.16 -5.54
N TYR A 6 10.24 -13.94 -6.08
CA TYR A 6 10.85 -12.77 -5.45
C TYR A 6 10.29 -12.53 -4.05
N LEU A 7 8.95 -12.43 -3.92
CA LEU A 7 8.28 -12.21 -2.64
C LEU A 7 8.51 -13.33 -1.61
N SER A 8 8.93 -14.51 -2.07
CA SER A 8 9.24 -15.65 -1.20
C SER A 8 10.67 -15.67 -0.69
N LEU A 9 11.55 -14.80 -1.21
CA LEU A 9 12.94 -14.72 -0.78
C LEU A 9 13.06 -13.96 0.55
N PRO A 10 13.68 -14.55 1.60
CA PRO A 10 13.85 -13.87 2.89
C PRO A 10 14.54 -12.52 2.80
N ILE A 11 15.55 -12.42 1.94
CA ILE A 11 16.32 -11.19 1.73
C ILE A 11 15.46 -10.00 1.29
N THR A 12 14.35 -10.25 0.58
CA THR A 12 13.48 -9.18 0.09
C THR A 12 12.66 -8.52 1.18
N PHE A 13 12.54 -9.16 2.34
CA PHE A 13 11.90 -8.56 3.51
C PHE A 13 12.81 -7.56 4.21
N ASP A 14 14.06 -7.93 4.45
CA ASP A 14 14.99 -7.15 5.25
C ASP A 14 15.65 -5.99 4.47
N GLN A 15 15.78 -6.14 3.17
CA GLN A 15 16.42 -5.12 2.34
C GLN A 15 15.42 -4.11 1.83
N THR A 16 15.67 -2.82 2.17
CA THR A 16 15.16 -1.70 1.40
C THR A 16 15.98 -1.64 0.13
N LEU A 17 15.60 -2.42 -0.87
CA LEU A 17 16.26 -2.32 -2.16
C LEU A 17 15.87 -0.98 -2.76
N PRO A 18 16.81 -0.08 -3.06
CA PRO A 18 16.59 0.91 -4.07
C PRO A 18 16.40 0.15 -5.39
N LEU A 19 15.16 0.03 -5.80
CA LEU A 19 14.73 -0.76 -6.97
C LEU A 19 15.40 -0.32 -8.28
N PHE A 20 16.14 0.76 -8.27
CA PHE A 20 16.75 1.37 -9.45
C PHE A 20 18.26 1.61 -9.34
N GLU A 21 18.88 1.39 -8.18
CA GLU A 21 20.34 1.41 -8.11
C GLU A 21 20.86 0.00 -8.36
N HIS A 22 21.53 -0.15 -9.50
CA HIS A 22 22.20 -1.35 -9.92
C HIS A 22 23.20 -1.80 -8.86
N ASN A 23 22.75 -2.63 -7.92
CA ASN A 23 23.61 -3.26 -6.94
C ASN A 23 24.07 -4.61 -7.49
N PRO A 24 25.34 -4.74 -7.93
CA PRO A 24 25.83 -5.98 -8.54
C PRO A 24 25.78 -7.19 -7.62
N LYS A 25 25.54 -7.01 -6.33
CA LYS A 25 25.38 -8.12 -5.37
C LYS A 25 23.95 -8.72 -5.37
N ASN A 26 22.97 -8.04 -5.98
CA ASN A 26 21.57 -8.46 -6.02
C ASN A 26 21.03 -8.57 -7.45
N SER A 27 21.89 -8.84 -8.42
CA SER A 27 21.56 -8.86 -9.85
C SER A 27 20.41 -9.80 -10.21
N GLU A 28 20.26 -10.90 -9.50
CA GLU A 28 19.16 -11.86 -9.72
C GLU A 28 17.80 -11.28 -9.29
N VAL A 29 17.77 -10.61 -8.15
CA VAL A 29 16.58 -9.95 -7.59
C VAL A 29 16.17 -8.76 -8.46
N ASP A 30 17.14 -7.93 -8.86
CA ASP A 30 16.88 -6.78 -9.73
C ASP A 30 16.41 -7.22 -11.13
N SER A 31 16.91 -8.32 -11.64
CA SER A 31 16.47 -8.90 -12.91
C SER A 31 15.03 -9.39 -12.84
N LEU A 32 14.69 -10.11 -11.75
CA LEU A 32 13.33 -10.63 -11.55
C LEU A 32 12.30 -9.51 -11.44
N LEU A 33 12.64 -8.42 -10.76
CA LEU A 33 11.76 -7.26 -10.62
C LEU A 33 11.59 -6.51 -11.93
N LYS A 34 12.68 -6.29 -12.65
CA LYS A 34 12.67 -5.58 -13.93
C LYS A 34 11.86 -6.29 -15.02
N GLU A 35 11.83 -7.62 -14.96
CA GLU A 35 11.01 -8.44 -15.86
C GLU A 35 9.53 -8.47 -15.43
N ALA A 36 9.21 -8.13 -14.18
CA ALA A 36 7.88 -8.28 -13.64
C ALA A 36 6.98 -7.06 -13.88
N THR A 37 7.53 -5.83 -13.81
CA THR A 37 6.70 -4.62 -13.85
C THR A 37 7.47 -3.36 -14.30
N ASP A 38 6.76 -2.39 -14.87
CA ASP A 38 7.31 -1.09 -15.29
C ASP A 38 7.45 -0.08 -14.15
N GLY A 39 6.79 -0.32 -12.99
CA GLY A 39 6.85 0.56 -11.83
C GLY A 39 6.52 -0.18 -10.54
N ILE A 40 7.36 0.01 -9.52
CA ILE A 40 7.18 -0.61 -8.21
C ILE A 40 7.40 0.42 -7.14
N ARG A 41 6.46 0.49 -6.18
CA ARG A 41 6.66 1.19 -4.92
C ARG A 41 6.74 0.19 -3.78
N ILE A 42 7.66 0.43 -2.87
CA ILE A 42 7.86 -0.41 -1.70
C ILE A 42 7.79 0.44 -0.45
N PHE A 43 6.96 -0.01 0.48
CA PHE A 43 6.76 0.63 1.77
C PHE A 43 7.07 -0.36 2.89
N HIS A 44 7.80 0.08 3.90
CA HIS A 44 7.79 -0.58 5.19
C HIS A 44 6.72 0.08 6.07
N THR A 45 5.95 -0.73 6.78
CA THR A 45 5.13 -0.16 7.85
C THR A 45 6.04 0.50 8.90
N PRO A 46 5.62 1.58 9.58
CA PRO A 46 6.45 2.27 10.56
C PRO A 46 7.00 1.36 11.67
N ASP A 47 6.27 0.34 12.05
CA ASP A 47 6.68 -0.69 13.02
C ASP A 47 7.57 -1.80 12.42
N LYS A 48 7.84 -1.76 11.12
CA LYS A 48 8.67 -2.71 10.34
C LYS A 48 8.20 -4.17 10.37
N LYS A 49 6.96 -4.42 10.75
CA LYS A 49 6.40 -5.79 10.77
C LYS A 49 5.97 -6.27 9.39
N TYR A 50 5.65 -5.33 8.50
CA TYR A 50 5.13 -5.61 7.18
C TYR A 50 5.86 -4.80 6.12
N LYS A 51 5.91 -5.37 4.94
CA LYS A 51 6.41 -4.71 3.74
C LYS A 51 5.34 -4.78 2.66
N ILE A 52 5.00 -3.64 2.08
CA ILE A 52 3.95 -3.51 1.08
C ILE A 52 4.63 -3.21 -0.25
N TYR A 53 4.25 -3.96 -1.27
CA TYR A 53 4.66 -3.75 -2.64
C TYR A 53 3.44 -3.32 -3.44
N SER A 54 3.55 -2.21 -4.12
CA SER A 54 2.55 -1.72 -5.08
C SER A 54 3.18 -1.72 -6.46
N PHE A 55 2.62 -2.50 -7.36
CA PHE A 55 3.09 -2.64 -8.75
C PHE A 55 2.11 -1.94 -9.68
N GLU A 56 2.61 -1.01 -10.50
CA GLU A 56 1.81 -0.38 -11.53
C GLU A 56 1.78 -1.29 -12.76
N ASP A 57 0.60 -1.81 -13.07
CA ASP A 57 0.33 -2.56 -14.30
C ASP A 57 -0.27 -1.61 -15.34
N ARG A 58 0.37 -1.46 -16.49
CA ARG A 58 -0.14 -0.67 -17.60
C ARG A 58 -0.80 -1.56 -18.62
N PHE A 59 -2.13 -1.53 -18.65
CA PHE A 59 -2.90 -2.19 -19.70
C PHE A 59 -3.25 -1.20 -20.81
N GLY A 60 -2.42 -1.15 -21.85
CA GLY A 60 -2.68 -0.32 -23.04
C GLY A 60 -2.72 1.19 -22.74
N SER A 61 -3.50 1.94 -23.51
CA SER A 61 -3.63 3.40 -23.39
C SER A 61 -4.67 3.89 -22.38
N SER A 62 -5.39 2.99 -21.69
CA SER A 62 -6.65 3.32 -21.06
C SER A 62 -6.69 3.29 -19.53
N GLY A 63 -5.63 2.92 -18.83
CA GLY A 63 -5.67 2.94 -17.37
C GLY A 63 -4.39 2.48 -16.68
N ARG A 64 -4.16 3.03 -15.49
CA ARG A 64 -3.19 2.52 -14.54
C ARG A 64 -3.92 1.63 -13.56
N PHE A 65 -3.42 0.45 -13.36
CA PHE A 65 -3.90 -0.48 -12.35
C PHE A 65 -2.75 -0.83 -11.42
N PHE A 66 -3.08 -1.17 -10.18
CA PHE A 66 -2.08 -1.53 -9.21
C PHE A 66 -2.37 -2.93 -8.66
N SER A 67 -1.33 -3.72 -8.56
CA SER A 67 -1.36 -4.97 -7.81
C SER A 67 -0.61 -4.75 -6.49
N VAL A 68 -1.26 -4.99 -5.37
CA VAL A 68 -0.71 -4.76 -4.03
C VAL A 68 -0.46 -6.08 -3.33
N TYR A 69 0.76 -6.25 -2.82
CA TYR A 69 1.18 -7.43 -2.07
C TYR A 69 1.68 -7.02 -0.70
N LEU A 70 1.30 -7.79 0.30
CA LEU A 70 1.77 -7.66 1.66
C LEU A 70 2.74 -8.80 1.97
N GLN A 71 3.95 -8.47 2.38
CA GLN A 71 4.97 -9.42 2.82
C GLN A 71 5.17 -9.29 4.33
N TYR A 72 5.34 -10.42 5.02
CA TYR A 72 5.49 -10.47 6.47
C TYR A 72 6.22 -11.75 6.91
N VAL A 73 6.71 -11.74 8.15
CA VAL A 73 7.34 -12.93 8.75
C VAL A 73 6.35 -13.68 9.64
N LYS A 74 6.18 -14.97 9.40
CA LYS A 74 5.36 -15.86 10.22
C LYS A 74 6.08 -17.19 10.42
N ASN A 75 6.20 -17.60 11.69
CA ASN A 75 6.88 -18.87 12.06
C ASN A 75 8.32 -18.97 11.53
N GLY A 76 9.06 -17.88 11.58
CA GLY A 76 10.45 -17.81 11.11
C GLY A 76 10.65 -17.83 9.58
N GLY A 77 9.58 -17.80 8.82
CA GLY A 77 9.62 -17.74 7.36
C GLY A 77 8.88 -16.54 6.79
N VAL A 78 9.36 -16.05 5.65
CA VAL A 78 8.69 -14.98 4.90
C VAL A 78 7.44 -15.53 4.23
N LYS A 79 6.36 -14.79 4.36
CA LYS A 79 5.06 -15.04 3.73
C LYS A 79 4.64 -13.79 2.97
N TRP A 80 3.74 -13.95 2.03
CA TRP A 80 3.13 -12.86 1.31
C TRP A 80 1.70 -13.20 0.92
N ASN A 81 0.87 -12.17 0.81
CA ASN A 81 -0.49 -12.25 0.29
C ASN A 81 -0.70 -11.15 -0.74
N GLN A 82 -1.48 -11.42 -1.76
CA GLN A 82 -2.00 -10.39 -2.66
C GLN A 82 -3.22 -9.75 -2.01
N ILE A 83 -3.16 -8.43 -1.81
CA ILE A 83 -4.22 -7.65 -1.16
C ILE A 83 -5.19 -7.10 -2.19
N ALA A 84 -4.66 -6.67 -3.34
CA ALA A 84 -5.47 -6.15 -4.44
C ALA A 84 -4.87 -6.53 -5.78
N ASP A 85 -5.72 -6.66 -6.77
CA ASP A 85 -5.37 -6.82 -8.17
C ASP A 85 -6.26 -5.92 -9.04
N TRP A 86 -6.01 -5.90 -10.34
CA TRP A 86 -6.74 -5.10 -11.31
C TRP A 86 -8.28 -5.29 -11.29
N SER A 87 -8.77 -6.35 -10.69
CA SER A 87 -10.20 -6.70 -10.66
C SER A 87 -10.88 -6.46 -9.31
N HIS A 88 -10.10 -6.27 -8.24
CA HIS A 88 -10.64 -6.23 -6.88
C HIS A 88 -9.91 -5.23 -5.97
N GLY A 89 -10.71 -4.49 -5.20
CA GLY A 89 -10.25 -3.63 -4.13
C GLY A 89 -9.93 -2.21 -4.58
N ILE A 90 -9.97 -1.29 -3.62
CA ILE A 90 -9.71 0.14 -3.85
C ILE A 90 -8.30 0.39 -4.36
N TYR A 91 -7.33 -0.40 -3.90
CA TYR A 91 -5.93 -0.29 -4.30
C TYR A 91 -5.67 -0.70 -5.75
N SER A 92 -6.66 -1.27 -6.44
CA SER A 92 -6.53 -1.56 -7.87
C SER A 92 -6.43 -0.30 -8.74
N HIS A 93 -6.90 0.83 -8.22
CA HIS A 93 -6.93 2.11 -8.94
C HIS A 93 -6.14 3.22 -8.27
N ALA A 94 -5.86 3.11 -6.98
CA ALA A 94 -5.19 4.15 -6.21
C ALA A 94 -3.79 3.72 -5.77
N GLU A 95 -2.83 4.59 -6.02
CA GLU A 95 -1.44 4.37 -5.63
C GLU A 95 -1.25 4.71 -4.14
N ILE A 96 -0.78 3.75 -3.34
CA ILE A 96 -0.42 4.01 -1.94
C ILE A 96 0.78 4.97 -1.93
N ASP A 97 0.65 6.07 -1.18
CA ASP A 97 1.68 7.10 -1.07
C ASP A 97 2.26 7.20 0.34
N LYS A 98 1.40 7.18 1.36
CA LYS A 98 1.81 7.33 2.75
C LYS A 98 1.21 6.24 3.63
N ILE A 99 1.99 5.79 4.61
CA ILE A 99 1.54 4.82 5.61
C ILE A 99 1.91 5.33 6.99
N TYR A 100 0.92 5.43 7.86
CA TYR A 100 1.10 5.79 9.27
C TYR A 100 0.62 4.67 10.18
N THR A 101 0.94 4.77 11.48
CA THR A 101 0.45 3.83 12.49
C THR A 101 -0.05 4.55 13.71
N PHE A 102 -1.05 3.97 14.34
CA PHE A 102 -1.42 4.31 15.71
C PHE A 102 -1.79 3.04 16.48
N SER A 103 -1.84 3.14 17.80
CA SER A 103 -2.22 2.03 18.68
C SER A 103 -3.50 2.36 19.44
N HIS A 104 -4.41 1.41 19.49
CA HIS A 104 -5.62 1.49 20.29
C HIS A 104 -5.89 0.13 20.93
N ASN A 105 -6.14 0.09 22.24
CA ASN A 105 -6.36 -1.14 23.02
C ASN A 105 -5.30 -2.24 22.71
N GLU A 106 -4.01 -1.85 22.77
CA GLU A 106 -2.85 -2.73 22.52
C GLU A 106 -2.76 -3.29 21.09
N GLN A 107 -3.67 -2.94 20.21
CA GLN A 107 -3.64 -3.30 18.81
C GLN A 107 -3.04 -2.16 17.96
N THR A 108 -2.20 -2.53 16.98
CA THR A 108 -1.65 -1.60 16.00
C THR A 108 -2.59 -1.52 14.81
N TYR A 109 -2.89 -0.30 14.39
CA TYR A 109 -3.63 0.03 13.17
C TYR A 109 -2.74 0.79 12.20
N TYR A 110 -3.04 0.64 10.94
CA TYR A 110 -2.32 1.29 9.84
C TYR A 110 -3.27 2.24 9.12
N VAL A 111 -2.77 3.43 8.86
CA VAL A 111 -3.47 4.43 8.07
C VAL A 111 -2.82 4.46 6.71
N LEU A 112 -3.57 4.15 5.69
CA LEU A 112 -3.12 4.14 4.31
C LEU A 112 -3.70 5.37 3.61
N ILE A 113 -2.83 6.14 2.98
CA ILE A 113 -3.20 7.25 2.12
C ILE A 113 -2.81 6.89 0.70
N SER A 114 -3.77 6.93 -0.19
CA SER A 114 -3.60 6.57 -1.59
C SER A 114 -4.15 7.66 -2.49
N TYR A 115 -3.58 7.81 -3.68
CA TYR A 115 -3.98 8.83 -4.63
C TYR A 115 -4.28 8.24 -6.00
N TRP A 116 -5.30 8.80 -6.65
CA TRP A 116 -5.60 8.55 -8.04
C TRP A 116 -6.07 9.85 -8.71
N TYR A 117 -5.22 10.42 -9.58
CA TYR A 117 -5.45 11.75 -10.17
C TYR A 117 -5.67 12.82 -9.09
N ASN A 118 -6.86 13.46 -9.08
CA ASN A 118 -7.26 14.45 -8.10
C ASN A 118 -8.07 13.89 -6.92
N GLN A 119 -8.05 12.57 -6.75
CA GLN A 119 -8.73 11.87 -5.65
C GLN A 119 -7.70 11.40 -4.63
N ALA A 120 -8.03 11.56 -3.37
CA ALA A 120 -7.28 10.98 -2.26
C ALA A 120 -8.17 10.02 -1.48
N TYR A 121 -7.60 8.89 -1.09
CA TYR A 121 -8.26 7.87 -0.31
C TYR A 121 -7.57 7.72 1.04
N PHE A 122 -8.38 7.64 2.07
CA PHE A 122 -7.93 7.45 3.44
C PHE A 122 -8.56 6.19 3.99
N GLU A 123 -7.75 5.27 4.45
CA GLU A 123 -8.21 4.00 5.00
C GLU A 123 -7.50 3.67 6.30
N ILE A 124 -8.25 3.15 7.27
CA ILE A 124 -7.73 2.61 8.52
C ILE A 124 -7.92 1.10 8.50
N VAL A 125 -6.82 0.37 8.63
CA VAL A 125 -6.84 -1.10 8.61
C VAL A 125 -6.07 -1.68 9.80
N ALA A 126 -6.49 -2.86 10.24
CA ALA A 126 -5.61 -3.79 10.94
C ALA A 126 -5.08 -4.82 9.96
N ILE A 127 -3.88 -5.35 10.22
CA ILE A 127 -3.35 -6.46 9.43
C ILE A 127 -3.52 -7.74 10.22
N GLN A 128 -4.36 -8.64 9.72
CA GLN A 128 -4.65 -9.93 10.34
C GLN A 128 -4.45 -11.06 9.33
N ASN A 129 -3.62 -12.04 9.70
CA ASN A 129 -3.30 -13.19 8.83
C ASN A 129 -2.75 -12.84 7.44
N GLY A 130 -2.20 -11.64 7.28
CA GLY A 130 -1.67 -11.14 6.02
C GLY A 130 -2.70 -10.44 5.13
N ASP A 131 -3.86 -10.08 5.66
CA ASP A 131 -4.89 -9.33 4.97
C ASP A 131 -5.18 -7.99 5.66
N PHE A 132 -5.62 -7.00 4.90
CA PHE A 132 -6.10 -5.73 5.41
C PHE A 132 -7.56 -5.89 5.84
N ILE A 133 -7.82 -5.60 7.11
CA ILE A 133 -9.17 -5.60 7.69
C ILE A 133 -9.55 -4.15 7.96
N PRO A 134 -10.51 -3.58 7.21
CA PRO A 134 -10.96 -2.20 7.41
C PRO A 134 -11.58 -1.98 8.79
N HIS A 135 -11.32 -0.81 9.38
CA HIS A 135 -11.80 -0.38 10.68
C HIS A 135 -12.48 0.98 10.59
N SER A 136 -13.66 1.01 9.96
CA SER A 136 -14.44 2.23 9.71
C SER A 136 -14.97 2.89 10.99
N GLU A 137 -15.01 2.19 12.11
CA GLU A 137 -15.40 2.72 13.40
C GLU A 137 -14.46 3.81 13.94
N PHE A 138 -13.24 3.89 13.44
CA PHE A 138 -12.28 4.94 13.80
C PHE A 138 -12.43 6.22 12.98
N TYR A 139 -13.26 6.22 11.96
CA TYR A 139 -13.47 7.43 11.18
C TYR A 139 -14.30 8.46 11.98
N PRO A 140 -13.93 9.75 11.88
CA PRO A 140 -14.76 10.83 12.41
C PRO A 140 -16.19 10.72 11.91
N LYS A 141 -17.17 11.06 12.74
CA LYS A 141 -18.60 10.96 12.40
C LYS A 141 -18.96 11.69 11.10
N GLN A 142 -18.30 12.80 10.83
CA GLN A 142 -18.51 13.61 9.63
C GLN A 142 -18.15 12.88 8.31
N PHE A 143 -17.37 11.80 8.37
CA PHE A 143 -16.97 11.02 7.21
C PHE A 143 -17.71 9.68 7.09
N GLN A 144 -18.49 9.29 8.09
CA GLN A 144 -19.15 7.97 8.10
C GLN A 144 -20.11 7.77 6.93
N ASP A 145 -20.78 8.85 6.48
CA ASP A 145 -21.68 8.79 5.34
C ASP A 145 -20.93 8.73 3.98
N ASN A 146 -19.63 8.99 3.98
CA ASN A 146 -18.76 8.99 2.80
C ASN A 146 -17.88 7.73 2.70
N ILE A 147 -18.11 6.76 3.58
CA ILE A 147 -17.36 5.51 3.57
C ILE A 147 -17.87 4.64 2.43
N LYS A 148 -16.98 4.29 1.53
CA LYS A 148 -17.23 3.36 0.45
C LYS A 148 -16.15 2.29 0.46
N ASP A 149 -16.55 1.04 0.47
CA ASP A 149 -15.63 -0.12 0.47
C ASP A 149 -14.56 -0.07 1.60
N GLY A 150 -14.92 0.54 2.75
CA GLY A 150 -14.05 0.64 3.92
C GLY A 150 -13.13 1.87 3.96
N CYS A 151 -13.15 2.74 2.95
CA CYS A 151 -12.35 3.95 2.89
C CYS A 151 -13.19 5.22 2.78
N VAL A 152 -12.56 6.35 3.08
CA VAL A 152 -13.10 7.69 2.82
C VAL A 152 -12.42 8.27 1.60
N GLU A 153 -13.23 8.79 0.68
CA GLU A 153 -12.77 9.38 -0.57
C GLU A 153 -12.88 10.91 -0.51
N PHE A 154 -11.83 11.60 -0.94
CA PHE A 154 -11.76 13.05 -1.03
C PHE A 154 -11.52 13.45 -2.47
N TYR A 155 -12.27 14.46 -2.93
CA TYR A 155 -12.13 14.98 -4.28
C TYR A 155 -11.50 16.37 -4.25
N GLY A 156 -10.41 16.53 -4.94
CA GLY A 156 -9.89 17.85 -5.32
C GLY A 156 -10.74 18.47 -6.45
N GLY A 157 -10.71 19.79 -6.58
CA GLY A 157 -11.25 20.44 -7.77
C GLY A 157 -10.45 20.08 -9.02
N PRO A 158 -10.91 20.47 -10.23
CA PRO A 158 -10.26 20.11 -11.50
C PRO A 158 -8.78 20.51 -11.57
N ASP A 159 -8.40 21.58 -10.85
CA ASP A 159 -7.05 22.15 -10.82
C ASP A 159 -6.40 22.08 -9.41
N SER A 160 -6.99 21.33 -8.47
CA SER A 160 -6.49 21.21 -7.09
C SER A 160 -6.20 19.78 -6.74
N TYR A 161 -5.12 19.59 -5.99
CA TYR A 161 -4.77 18.30 -5.39
C TYR A 161 -5.20 18.31 -3.93
N VAL A 162 -5.78 17.21 -3.48
CA VAL A 162 -6.01 16.97 -2.05
C VAL A 162 -4.75 16.32 -1.50
N ASP A 163 -4.14 16.95 -0.50
CA ASP A 163 -3.05 16.32 0.26
C ASP A 163 -3.56 15.95 1.66
N LEU A 164 -3.32 14.69 2.04
CA LEU A 164 -3.72 14.16 3.32
C LEU A 164 -2.48 13.91 4.19
N GLU A 165 -2.53 14.41 5.40
CA GLU A 165 -1.55 14.13 6.44
C GLU A 165 -2.24 13.58 7.69
N PHE A 166 -1.64 12.59 8.29
CA PHE A 166 -2.12 11.99 9.52
C PHE A 166 -1.04 12.06 10.59
N ASP A 167 -1.38 12.63 11.73
CA ASP A 167 -0.65 12.41 12.96
C ASP A 167 -1.42 11.43 13.85
N SER A 168 -0.85 11.00 14.97
CA SER A 168 -1.48 10.01 15.86
C SER A 168 -2.83 10.44 16.44
N GLN A 169 -3.32 11.64 16.18
CA GLN A 169 -4.52 12.22 16.75
C GLN A 169 -5.45 12.90 15.74
N ALA A 170 -4.94 13.31 14.58
CA ALA A 170 -5.71 14.09 13.64
C ALA A 170 -5.37 13.76 12.18
N LEU A 171 -6.40 13.79 11.33
CA LEU A 171 -6.27 13.84 9.87
C LEU A 171 -6.35 15.30 9.44
N THR A 172 -5.32 15.78 8.76
CA THR A 172 -5.29 17.11 8.14
C THR A 172 -5.54 16.96 6.64
N ILE A 173 -6.48 17.74 6.13
CA ILE A 173 -6.85 17.76 4.72
C ILE A 173 -6.46 19.13 4.16
N ASN A 174 -5.55 19.14 3.18
CA ASN A 174 -5.11 20.33 2.46
C ASN A 174 -5.69 20.30 1.05
N TYR A 175 -6.30 21.39 0.61
CA TYR A 175 -6.91 21.56 -0.71
C TYR A 175 -6.12 22.53 -1.55
#